data_161ff992505d525d2481ecbccded7db3
#
_entry.id   161ff992505d525d2481ecbccded7db3
#
_cell.length_a   1.000
_cell.length_b   1.000
_cell.length_c   1.000
_cell.angle_alpha   90.00
_cell.angle_beta   90.00
_cell.angle_gamma   90.00
#
_symmetry.space_group_name_H-M   'P 1'
#
loop_
_entity.id
_entity.type
_entity.pdbx_description
1 polymer ?
#
loop_
_entity_poly.entity_id
_entity_poly.type
_entity_poly.pdbx_seq_one_letter_code
_entity_poly.pdbx_strand_id
1 'polypeptide(L)'
;VLGGIFSGLTFVLSYIVIGKSGLLVGASGAIMAILIATATYAPFMLLRIPLIGIVKLWHVAFVILLVDLIQLPLDNTGGHLAHLGGALFGFIYIKLLQSGKDITKPLLTLFDTFANLFKPKKKTPFKKVHRNTTKKVVNSFTEKDVTQKQIDDILDKISKSGYDSLTKEEKEFLFKAGK
;
A
#
# COMPACT_ATOMS: atom_id res chain seq x y z
N VAL A 1 7.58 12.75 1.96
CA VAL A 1 8.59 13.19 0.97
C VAL A 1 8.00 14.27 0.05
N LEU A 2 6.90 14.00 -0.69
CA LEU A 2 6.34 14.95 -1.67
C LEU A 2 5.97 16.30 -1.07
N GLY A 3 5.31 16.32 0.08
CA GLY A 3 4.96 17.55 0.78
C GLY A 3 6.20 18.40 1.13
N GLY A 4 7.31 17.76 1.50
CA GLY A 4 8.59 18.45 1.75
C GLY A 4 9.20 19.02 0.48
N ILE A 5 9.18 18.27 -0.63
CA ILE A 5 9.66 18.75 -1.93
C ILE A 5 8.84 19.98 -2.38
N PHE A 6 7.51 19.89 -2.29
CA PHE A 6 6.63 20.99 -2.68
C PHE A 6 6.81 22.23 -1.79
N SER A 7 6.97 22.02 -0.48
CA SER A 7 7.32 23.08 0.47
C SER A 7 8.65 23.76 0.12
N GLY A 8 9.69 22.97 -0.19
CA GLY A 8 11.00 23.50 -0.61
C GLY A 8 10.93 24.27 -1.92
N LEU A 9 10.17 23.79 -2.91
CA LEU A 9 9.92 24.52 -4.16
C LEU A 9 9.22 25.85 -3.91
N THR A 10 8.21 25.87 -3.03
CA THR A 10 7.51 27.11 -2.65
C THR A 10 8.47 28.11 -2.01
N PHE A 11 9.38 27.62 -1.15
CA PHE A 11 10.43 28.45 -0.57
C PHE A 11 11.31 29.07 -1.65
N VAL A 12 11.88 28.29 -2.55
CA VAL A 12 12.76 28.74 -3.63
C VAL A 12 12.04 29.76 -4.51
N LEU A 13 10.81 29.45 -4.94
CA LEU A 13 10.01 30.36 -5.76
C LEU A 13 9.73 31.67 -5.04
N SER A 14 9.42 31.64 -3.74
CA SER A 14 9.16 32.84 -2.96
C SER A 14 10.37 33.78 -2.92
N TYR A 15 11.57 33.22 -2.74
CA TYR A 15 12.80 34.02 -2.71
C TYR A 15 13.19 34.59 -4.09
N ILE A 16 12.92 33.85 -5.17
CA ILE A 16 13.10 34.37 -6.53
C ILE A 16 12.19 35.58 -6.77
N VAL A 17 10.91 35.49 -6.34
CA VAL A 17 9.93 36.56 -6.53
C VAL A 17 10.21 37.76 -5.63
N ILE A 18 10.61 37.51 -4.37
CA ILE A 18 10.89 38.59 -3.40
C ILE A 18 12.26 39.25 -3.66
N GLY A 19 13.16 38.61 -4.42
CA GLY A 19 14.50 39.09 -4.70
C GLY A 19 15.44 39.07 -3.49
N LYS A 20 15.18 38.17 -2.52
CA LYS A 20 16.00 37.97 -1.32
C LYS A 20 16.66 36.60 -1.37
N SER A 21 17.68 36.41 -0.54
CA SER A 21 18.26 35.09 -0.29
C SER A 21 17.99 34.68 1.16
N GLY A 22 17.85 33.40 1.40
CA GLY A 22 17.61 32.87 2.73
C GLY A 22 17.97 31.39 2.82
N LEU A 23 18.02 30.88 4.05
CA LEU A 23 18.33 29.50 4.33
C LEU A 23 17.05 28.81 4.81
N LEU A 24 16.70 27.72 4.13
CA LEU A 24 15.62 26.84 4.58
C LEU A 24 16.22 25.73 5.46
N VAL A 25 15.82 25.70 6.73
CA VAL A 25 16.28 24.69 7.68
C VAL A 25 15.07 23.99 8.29
N GLY A 26 15.10 22.65 8.24
CA GLY A 26 14.10 21.82 8.90
C GLY A 26 13.08 21.17 7.98
N ALA A 27 12.41 20.14 8.52
CA ALA A 27 11.38 19.38 7.86
C ALA A 27 9.95 19.92 8.12
N SER A 28 9.84 21.13 8.68
CA SER A 28 8.57 21.70 9.16
C SER A 28 7.52 21.85 8.07
N GLY A 29 7.91 22.20 6.84
CA GLY A 29 6.99 22.24 5.71
C GLY A 29 6.43 20.88 5.31
N ALA A 30 7.23 19.80 5.46
CA ALA A 30 6.72 18.45 5.28
C ALA A 30 5.75 18.04 6.41
N ILE A 31 6.02 18.48 7.64
CA ILE A 31 5.12 18.25 8.78
C ILE A 31 3.80 18.99 8.57
N MET A 32 3.84 20.23 8.07
CA MET A 32 2.65 21.00 7.70
C MET A 32 1.81 20.27 6.62
N ALA A 33 2.46 19.74 5.61
CA ALA A 33 1.76 18.94 4.60
C ALA A 33 1.05 17.74 5.19
N ILE A 34 1.67 17.00 6.12
CA ILE A 34 1.08 15.85 6.80
C ILE A 34 -0.07 16.30 7.71
N LEU A 35 0.13 17.35 8.50
CA LEU A 35 -0.88 17.88 9.41
C LEU A 35 -2.16 18.25 8.66
N ILE A 36 -2.03 19.05 7.60
CA ILE A 36 -3.18 19.50 6.80
C ILE A 36 -3.79 18.36 6.02
N ALA A 37 -2.99 17.43 5.49
CA ALA A 37 -3.50 16.23 4.86
C ALA A 37 -4.37 15.41 5.84
N THR A 38 -3.88 15.18 7.06
CA THR A 38 -4.61 14.44 8.09
C THR A 38 -5.87 15.19 8.53
N ALA A 39 -5.77 16.51 8.73
CA ALA A 39 -6.92 17.35 9.10
C ALA A 39 -7.98 17.40 7.98
N THR A 40 -7.57 17.33 6.72
CA THR A 40 -8.50 17.26 5.58
C THR A 40 -9.17 15.89 5.47
N TYR A 41 -8.42 14.82 5.76
CA TYR A 41 -8.94 13.44 5.72
C TYR A 41 -9.87 13.13 6.88
N ALA A 42 -9.47 13.50 8.11
CA ALA A 42 -10.19 13.20 9.34
C ALA A 42 -10.36 14.47 10.22
N PRO A 43 -11.17 15.46 9.80
CA PRO A 43 -11.25 16.76 10.47
C PRO A 43 -11.76 16.68 11.91
N PHE A 44 -12.61 15.71 12.20
CA PHE A 44 -13.21 15.54 13.53
C PHE A 44 -12.42 14.62 14.46
N MET A 45 -11.23 14.18 14.04
CA MET A 45 -10.34 13.40 14.90
C MET A 45 -10.03 14.19 16.18
N LEU A 46 -10.21 13.55 17.33
CA LEU A 46 -10.01 14.18 18.64
C LEU A 46 -8.56 14.00 19.08
N LEU A 47 -7.92 15.10 19.41
CA LEU A 47 -6.58 15.13 20.00
C LEU A 47 -6.68 15.57 21.46
N ARG A 48 -6.00 14.85 22.35
CA ARG A 48 -5.86 15.26 23.74
C ARG A 48 -4.58 16.05 23.90
N ILE A 49 -4.72 17.36 24.09
CA ILE A 49 -3.58 18.27 24.29
C ILE A 49 -3.47 18.53 25.79
N PRO A 50 -2.30 18.29 26.42
CA PRO A 50 -2.09 18.63 27.82
C PRO A 50 -2.41 20.10 28.08
N LEU A 51 -3.05 20.42 29.17
CA LEU A 51 -3.51 21.75 29.62
C LEU A 51 -4.69 22.35 28.85
N ILE A 52 -4.93 21.98 27.59
CA ILE A 52 -6.03 22.50 26.75
C ILE A 52 -7.24 21.56 26.77
N GLY A 53 -6.98 20.25 26.88
CA GLY A 53 -8.05 19.25 26.86
C GLY A 53 -8.20 18.58 25.50
N ILE A 54 -9.46 18.21 25.17
CA ILE A 54 -9.78 17.48 23.93
C ILE A 54 -10.22 18.49 22.86
N VAL A 55 -9.48 18.54 21.76
CA VAL A 55 -9.74 19.41 20.60
C VAL A 55 -9.84 18.60 19.32
N LYS A 56 -10.57 19.10 18.34
CA LYS A 56 -10.64 18.47 17.01
C LYS A 56 -9.41 18.87 16.20
N LEU A 57 -8.89 17.96 15.41
CA LEU A 57 -7.67 18.14 14.61
C LEU A 57 -7.73 19.37 13.69
N TRP A 58 -8.89 19.64 13.10
CA TRP A 58 -9.04 20.79 12.20
C TRP A 58 -8.84 22.15 12.91
N HIS A 59 -9.18 22.26 14.21
CA HIS A 59 -8.92 23.50 14.98
C HIS A 59 -7.42 23.71 15.16
N VAL A 60 -6.68 22.62 15.45
CA VAL A 60 -5.22 22.69 15.60
C VAL A 60 -4.58 23.11 14.28
N ALA A 61 -4.98 22.47 13.18
CA ALA A 61 -4.51 22.78 11.84
C ALA A 61 -4.79 24.24 11.45
N PHE A 62 -6.01 24.72 11.74
CA PHE A 62 -6.43 26.10 11.46
C PHE A 62 -5.60 27.11 12.26
N VAL A 63 -5.43 26.87 13.58
CA VAL A 63 -4.64 27.79 14.44
C VAL A 63 -3.20 27.89 13.96
N ILE A 64 -2.57 26.76 13.59
CA ILE A 64 -1.18 26.76 13.13
C ILE A 64 -1.06 27.52 11.80
N LEU A 65 -1.98 27.29 10.84
CA LEU A 65 -2.03 28.05 9.58
C LEU A 65 -2.23 29.54 9.82
N LEU A 66 -3.10 29.91 10.75
CA LEU A 66 -3.36 31.30 11.10
C LEU A 66 -2.12 31.96 11.68
N VAL A 67 -1.38 31.28 12.56
CA VAL A 67 -0.12 31.78 13.12
C VAL A 67 0.93 31.98 12.02
N ASP A 68 1.09 31.00 11.10
CA ASP A 68 2.00 31.14 9.95
C ASP A 68 1.64 32.36 9.08
N LEU A 69 0.34 32.59 8.84
CA LEU A 69 -0.13 33.71 8.05
C LEU A 69 0.14 35.07 8.73
N ILE A 70 -0.06 35.13 10.04
CA ILE A 70 0.20 36.36 10.83
C ILE A 70 1.69 36.66 10.88
N GLN A 71 2.54 35.67 10.98
CA GLN A 71 3.99 35.81 11.07
C GLN A 71 4.66 36.12 9.71
N LEU A 72 3.95 35.88 8.62
CA LEU A 72 4.46 36.03 7.26
C LEU A 72 5.14 37.40 6.98
N PRO A 73 4.61 38.56 7.43
CA PRO A 73 5.24 39.85 7.22
C PRO A 73 6.34 40.21 8.25
N LEU A 74 6.48 39.45 9.33
CA LEU A 74 7.36 39.79 10.43
C LEU A 74 8.79 39.33 10.15
N ASP A 75 9.04 38.03 10.26
CA ASP A 75 10.36 37.42 10.07
C ASP A 75 10.26 36.12 9.29
N ASN A 76 11.36 35.67 8.66
CA ASN A 76 11.45 34.40 7.96
C ASN A 76 10.28 34.15 6.99
N THR A 77 9.88 35.14 6.23
CA THR A 77 8.77 35.06 5.24
C THR A 77 8.83 33.80 4.37
N GLY A 78 10.04 33.45 3.91
CA GLY A 78 10.23 32.24 3.09
C GLY A 78 9.90 30.93 3.81
N GLY A 79 10.23 30.85 5.10
CA GLY A 79 9.88 29.67 5.94
C GLY A 79 8.37 29.52 6.09
N HIS A 80 7.67 30.64 6.39
CA HIS A 80 6.19 30.61 6.49
C HIS A 80 5.51 30.32 5.15
N LEU A 81 6.05 30.84 4.03
CA LEU A 81 5.58 30.50 2.69
C LEU A 81 5.80 29.00 2.36
N ALA A 82 6.93 28.44 2.81
CA ALA A 82 7.20 27.01 2.67
C ALA A 82 6.17 26.15 3.45
N HIS A 83 5.79 26.59 4.67
CA HIS A 83 4.74 25.94 5.45
C HIS A 83 3.38 25.98 4.73
N LEU A 84 3.01 27.16 4.23
CA LEU A 84 1.76 27.33 3.47
C LEU A 84 1.77 26.49 2.18
N GLY A 85 2.91 26.42 1.48
CA GLY A 85 3.08 25.54 0.32
C GLY A 85 2.91 24.07 0.67
N GLY A 86 3.53 23.62 1.76
CA GLY A 86 3.33 22.27 2.28
C GLY A 86 1.86 21.98 2.64
N ALA A 87 1.23 22.93 3.34
CA ALA A 87 -0.19 22.87 3.71
C ALA A 87 -1.11 22.73 2.48
N LEU A 88 -0.88 23.58 1.47
CA LEU A 88 -1.63 23.57 0.22
C LEU A 88 -1.47 22.23 -0.50
N PHE A 89 -0.26 21.70 -0.56
CA PHE A 89 -0.01 20.38 -1.14
C PHE A 89 -0.78 19.28 -0.40
N GLY A 90 -0.71 19.27 0.94
CA GLY A 90 -1.42 18.29 1.77
C GLY A 90 -2.93 18.31 1.55
N PHE A 91 -3.52 19.51 1.47
CA PHE A 91 -4.95 19.69 1.17
C PHE A 91 -5.32 19.16 -0.21
N ILE A 92 -4.62 19.63 -1.26
CA ILE A 92 -4.88 19.23 -2.65
C ILE A 92 -4.71 17.71 -2.81
N TYR A 93 -3.64 17.16 -2.24
CA TYR A 93 -3.37 15.72 -2.29
C TYR A 93 -4.54 14.88 -1.78
N ILE A 94 -5.06 15.21 -0.60
CA ILE A 94 -6.18 14.48 -0.01
C ILE A 94 -7.47 14.66 -0.82
N LYS A 95 -7.74 15.86 -1.33
CA LYS A 95 -8.91 16.11 -2.19
C LYS A 95 -8.85 15.30 -3.48
N LEU A 96 -7.68 15.21 -4.12
CA LEU A 96 -7.47 14.38 -5.30
C LEU A 96 -7.61 12.88 -4.98
N LEU A 97 -7.04 12.45 -3.85
CA LEU A 97 -7.15 11.07 -3.41
C LEU A 97 -8.61 10.66 -3.12
N GLN A 98 -9.37 11.54 -2.48
CA GLN A 98 -10.81 11.33 -2.23
C GLN A 98 -11.63 11.27 -3.53
N SER A 99 -11.18 11.96 -4.58
CA SER A 99 -11.78 11.87 -5.93
C SER A 99 -11.25 10.70 -6.77
N GLY A 100 -10.50 9.77 -6.17
CA GLY A 100 -9.96 8.58 -6.84
C GLY A 100 -8.68 8.81 -7.64
N LYS A 101 -8.09 10.01 -7.58
CA LYS A 101 -6.85 10.36 -8.28
C LYS A 101 -5.67 10.32 -7.33
N ASP A 102 -4.83 9.31 -7.45
CA ASP A 102 -3.61 9.19 -6.67
C ASP A 102 -2.41 9.73 -7.45
N ILE A 103 -2.00 10.95 -7.14
CA ILE A 103 -0.86 11.63 -7.77
C ILE A 103 0.50 11.06 -7.33
N THR A 104 0.52 10.17 -6.34
CA THR A 104 1.78 9.53 -5.91
C THR A 104 2.19 8.39 -6.80
N LYS A 105 1.23 7.71 -7.45
CA LYS A 105 1.49 6.54 -8.32
C LYS A 105 2.50 6.82 -9.43
N PRO A 106 2.35 7.85 -10.27
CA PRO A 106 3.32 8.13 -11.33
C PRO A 106 4.71 8.44 -10.79
N LEU A 107 4.77 9.10 -9.63
CA LEU A 107 6.03 9.44 -9.01
C LEU A 107 6.73 8.22 -8.40
N LEU A 108 5.99 7.35 -7.72
CA LEU A 108 6.50 6.08 -7.22
C LEU A 108 7.03 5.20 -8.36
N THR A 109 6.31 5.13 -9.48
CA THR A 109 6.77 4.41 -10.67
C THR A 109 8.08 4.97 -11.20
N LEU A 110 8.25 6.29 -11.20
CA LEU A 110 9.50 6.93 -11.57
C LEU A 110 10.63 6.56 -10.61
N PHE A 111 10.40 6.64 -9.30
CA PHE A 111 11.37 6.23 -8.28
C PHE A 111 11.72 4.74 -8.37
N ASP A 112 10.73 3.88 -8.59
CA ASP A 112 10.96 2.45 -8.77
C ASP A 112 11.79 2.16 -10.03
N THR A 113 11.56 2.91 -11.09
CA THR A 113 12.34 2.80 -12.33
C THR A 113 13.81 3.17 -12.06
N PHE A 114 14.06 4.29 -11.37
CA PHE A 114 15.41 4.67 -10.97
C PHE A 114 16.05 3.67 -9.99
N ALA A 115 15.31 3.23 -8.98
CA ALA A 115 15.81 2.23 -8.03
C ALA A 115 16.13 0.90 -8.70
N ASN A 116 15.37 0.52 -9.73
CA ASN A 116 15.59 -0.72 -10.48
C ASN A 116 16.80 -0.66 -11.40
N LEU A 117 17.25 0.55 -11.80
CA LEU A 117 18.52 0.73 -12.52
C LEU A 117 19.73 0.30 -11.68
N PHE A 118 19.64 0.49 -10.37
CA PHE A 118 20.72 0.14 -9.42
C PHE A 118 20.55 -1.24 -8.76
N LYS A 119 19.42 -1.90 -8.95
CA LYS A 119 19.21 -3.26 -8.42
C LYS A 119 19.85 -4.26 -9.36
N PRO A 120 20.76 -5.15 -8.86
CA PRO A 120 21.26 -6.25 -9.67
C PRO A 120 20.07 -7.10 -10.14
N LYS A 121 19.99 -7.36 -11.44
CA LYS A 121 18.96 -8.23 -12.02
C LYS A 121 19.00 -9.56 -11.28
N LYS A 122 18.03 -9.81 -10.38
CA LYS A 122 17.85 -11.13 -9.80
C LYS A 122 17.61 -12.09 -10.95
N LYS A 123 18.59 -12.94 -11.25
CA LYS A 123 18.39 -14.06 -12.16
C LYS A 123 17.30 -14.92 -11.49
N THR A 124 16.09 -14.86 -12.01
CA THR A 124 15.02 -15.76 -11.56
C THR A 124 15.44 -17.17 -11.93
N PRO A 125 15.69 -18.07 -10.96
CA PRO A 125 16.18 -19.41 -11.25
C PRO A 125 15.17 -20.30 -11.99
N PHE A 126 13.93 -19.82 -12.23
CA PHE A 126 12.87 -20.61 -12.83
C PHE A 126 12.29 -19.95 -14.09
N LYS A 127 13.09 -19.94 -15.17
CA LYS A 127 12.61 -19.47 -16.49
C LYS A 127 12.03 -20.60 -17.37
N LYS A 128 11.81 -21.78 -16.82
CA LYS A 128 11.10 -22.87 -17.51
C LYS A 128 10.14 -23.55 -16.53
N VAL A 129 8.97 -22.96 -16.31
CA VAL A 129 7.81 -23.81 -16.09
C VAL A 129 7.59 -24.53 -17.41
N HIS A 130 7.94 -25.80 -17.46
CA HIS A 130 7.55 -26.67 -18.54
C HIS A 130 6.02 -26.70 -18.51
N ARG A 131 5.39 -25.87 -19.32
CA ARG A 131 3.98 -25.99 -19.62
C ARG A 131 3.90 -27.29 -20.39
N ASN A 132 3.51 -28.38 -19.73
CA ASN A 132 3.08 -29.58 -20.42
C ASN A 132 1.96 -29.14 -21.36
N THR A 133 2.31 -28.85 -22.60
CA THR A 133 1.37 -28.94 -23.68
C THR A 133 0.85 -30.37 -23.61
N THR A 134 -0.41 -30.51 -23.26
CA THR A 134 -1.16 -31.76 -23.32
C THR A 134 -0.97 -32.39 -24.69
N LYS A 135 0.14 -33.12 -24.87
CA LYS A 135 0.12 -34.20 -25.83
C LYS A 135 -0.99 -35.11 -25.31
N LYS A 136 -2.02 -35.30 -26.13
CA LYS A 136 -2.99 -36.39 -25.96
C LYS A 136 -2.20 -37.64 -25.56
N VAL A 137 -2.18 -37.91 -24.26
CA VAL A 137 -1.69 -39.20 -23.76
C VAL A 137 -2.82 -40.18 -24.09
N VAL A 138 -2.62 -40.93 -25.15
CA VAL A 138 -3.31 -42.18 -25.38
C VAL A 138 -3.10 -42.99 -24.12
N ASN A 139 -4.21 -43.31 -23.46
CA ASN A 139 -4.32 -44.06 -22.24
C ASN A 139 -3.39 -45.28 -22.20
N SER A 140 -2.32 -45.19 -21.43
CA SER A 140 -1.82 -46.37 -20.70
C SER A 140 -2.24 -46.18 -19.25
N PHE A 141 -3.42 -46.62 -18.90
CA PHE A 141 -3.82 -46.79 -17.49
C PHE A 141 -2.83 -47.78 -16.88
N THR A 142 -1.97 -47.27 -15.99
CA THR A 142 -1.14 -48.13 -15.15
C THR A 142 -2.05 -48.78 -14.10
N GLU A 143 -1.73 -50.02 -13.72
CA GLU A 143 -2.47 -50.74 -12.67
C GLU A 143 -2.68 -49.92 -11.38
N LYS A 144 -1.73 -49.02 -11.09
CA LYS A 144 -1.82 -48.08 -9.96
C LYS A 144 -2.96 -47.07 -10.07
N ASP A 145 -3.25 -46.57 -11.29
CA ASP A 145 -4.33 -45.59 -11.49
C ASP A 145 -5.72 -46.22 -11.34
N VAL A 146 -5.83 -47.50 -11.74
CA VAL A 146 -7.07 -48.29 -11.58
C VAL A 146 -7.33 -48.58 -10.10
N THR A 147 -6.27 -48.96 -9.37
CA THR A 147 -6.36 -49.27 -7.93
C THR A 147 -6.72 -48.00 -7.13
N GLN A 148 -6.11 -46.84 -7.44
CA GLN A 148 -6.41 -45.59 -6.78
C GLN A 148 -7.86 -45.14 -7.00
N LYS A 149 -8.35 -45.26 -8.23
CA LYS A 149 -9.74 -44.94 -8.54
C LYS A 149 -10.75 -45.84 -7.80
N GLN A 150 -10.45 -47.11 -7.67
CA GLN A 150 -11.29 -48.04 -6.90
C GLN A 150 -11.31 -47.67 -5.40
N ILE A 151 -10.16 -47.26 -4.84
CA ILE A 151 -10.08 -46.80 -3.45
C ILE A 151 -10.93 -45.52 -3.27
N ASP A 152 -10.83 -44.55 -4.18
CA ASP A 152 -11.58 -43.30 -4.11
C ASP A 152 -13.10 -43.55 -4.20
N ASP A 153 -13.54 -44.45 -5.10
CA ASP A 153 -14.95 -44.85 -5.24
C ASP A 153 -15.49 -45.50 -3.96
N ILE A 154 -14.69 -46.36 -3.29
CA ILE A 154 -15.05 -46.98 -2.03
C ILE A 154 -15.11 -45.96 -0.89
N LEU A 155 -14.16 -45.03 -0.81
CA LEU A 155 -14.16 -43.95 0.19
C LEU A 155 -15.37 -43.02 0.03
N ASP A 156 -15.73 -42.69 -1.20
CA ASP A 156 -16.93 -41.91 -1.52
C ASP A 156 -18.22 -42.63 -1.07
N LYS A 157 -18.28 -43.95 -1.24
CA LYS A 157 -19.40 -44.78 -0.78
C LYS A 157 -19.50 -44.82 0.74
N ILE A 158 -18.36 -44.90 1.43
CA ILE A 158 -18.28 -44.80 2.90
C ILE A 158 -18.80 -43.45 3.38
N SER A 159 -18.36 -42.37 2.71
CA SER A 159 -18.75 -41.00 3.06
C SER A 159 -20.26 -40.76 2.93
N LYS A 160 -20.91 -41.39 1.94
CA LYS A 160 -22.35 -41.20 1.65
C LYS A 160 -23.25 -42.14 2.44
N SER A 161 -22.82 -43.36 2.68
CA SER A 161 -23.71 -44.45 3.17
C SER A 161 -23.14 -45.23 4.36
N GLY A 162 -21.98 -44.82 4.87
CA GLY A 162 -21.32 -45.46 6.00
C GLY A 162 -20.57 -46.77 5.63
N TYR A 163 -19.69 -47.22 6.52
CA TYR A 163 -18.85 -48.42 6.32
C TYR A 163 -19.64 -49.73 6.15
N ASP A 164 -20.82 -49.78 6.76
CA ASP A 164 -21.68 -51.00 6.71
C ASP A 164 -22.32 -51.23 5.34
N SER A 165 -22.32 -50.19 4.49
CA SER A 165 -22.85 -50.31 3.12
C SER A 165 -21.88 -50.99 2.13
N LEU A 166 -20.66 -51.28 2.56
CA LEU A 166 -19.66 -51.96 1.74
C LEU A 166 -19.90 -53.45 1.64
N THR A 167 -19.69 -53.98 0.43
CA THR A 167 -19.67 -55.42 0.21
C THR A 167 -18.45 -56.08 0.86
N LYS A 168 -18.49 -57.39 1.04
CA LYS A 168 -17.35 -58.15 1.59
C LYS A 168 -16.09 -57.97 0.75
N GLU A 169 -16.25 -57.95 -0.57
CA GLU A 169 -15.15 -57.77 -1.54
C GLU A 169 -14.52 -56.37 -1.45
N GLU A 170 -15.35 -55.32 -1.29
CA GLU A 170 -14.88 -53.94 -1.12
C GLU A 170 -14.12 -53.75 0.21
N LYS A 171 -14.57 -54.37 1.29
CA LYS A 171 -13.88 -54.35 2.59
C LYS A 171 -12.53 -55.08 2.52
N GLU A 172 -12.47 -56.23 1.84
CA GLU A 172 -11.23 -56.99 1.65
C GLU A 172 -10.23 -56.27 0.77
N PHE A 173 -10.70 -55.59 -0.30
CA PHE A 173 -9.89 -54.77 -1.17
C PHE A 173 -9.28 -53.59 -0.41
N LEU A 174 -10.07 -52.86 0.38
CA LEU A 174 -9.58 -51.74 1.18
C LEU A 174 -8.52 -52.14 2.21
N PHE A 175 -8.73 -53.32 2.83
CA PHE A 175 -7.78 -53.88 3.80
C PHE A 175 -6.45 -54.29 3.16
N LYS A 176 -6.51 -54.77 1.92
CA LYS A 176 -5.33 -55.16 1.14
C LYS A 176 -4.55 -53.97 0.61
N ALA A 177 -5.24 -52.88 0.25
CA ALA A 177 -4.64 -51.66 -0.25
C ALA A 177 -3.98 -50.80 0.85
N GLY A 178 -4.31 -51.02 2.13
CA GLY A 178 -3.73 -50.34 3.28
C GLY A 178 -2.48 -51.00 3.89
N LYS A 179 -2.01 -52.10 3.31
CA LYS A 179 -0.74 -52.75 3.68
C LYS A 179 0.35 -52.40 2.70
#